data_0d82511c8734be7e0af6773d83a1bddf
#
_entry.id   0d82511c8734be7e0af6773d83a1bddf
#
_cell.length_a   1.000
_cell.length_b   1.000
_cell.length_c   1.000
_cell.angle_alpha   90.00
_cell.angle_beta   90.00
_cell.angle_gamma   90.00
#
_symmetry.space_group_name_H-M   'P 1'
#
loop_
_entity.id
_entity.type
_entity.pdbx_description
1 polymer ?
#
loop_
_entity_poly.entity_id
_entity_poly.type
_entity_poly.pdbx_seq_one_letter_code
_entity_poly.pdbx_strand_id
1 'polypeptide(L)'
;SEVGHMNLGGGRVLVQDLPKIDVAILNGSLARNELLQAGIARVKASGGAFHVMGLLSPGGVHSHQDHLVALAKIISEVGVPVVLHGFMDGRDTPPSSGRDFAAAVEAAIAPLENVRFGTVGGRFYAMDRDTRWDRVEKAYAALVRGEGEKAATADAAIAASYAAGVTDEFMLPAVIGSYPGMK
;
A
#
# COMPACT_ATOMS: atom_id res chain seq x y z
N SER A 1 19.95 9.95 -8.02
CA SER A 1 21.05 10.86 -8.41
C SER A 1 20.86 12.26 -7.85
N GLU A 2 19.66 12.81 -7.81
CA GLU A 2 19.37 14.16 -7.26
C GLU A 2 19.85 14.34 -5.83
N VAL A 3 19.59 13.36 -4.96
CA VAL A 3 20.01 13.39 -3.55
C VAL A 3 21.52 13.40 -3.40
N GLY A 4 22.23 12.66 -4.25
CA GLY A 4 23.70 12.65 -4.26
C GLY A 4 24.25 14.05 -4.58
N HIS A 5 23.70 14.72 -5.60
CA HIS A 5 24.08 16.09 -5.96
C HIS A 5 23.73 17.11 -4.87
N MET A 6 22.56 16.98 -4.23
CA MET A 6 22.16 17.82 -3.12
C MET A 6 23.07 17.65 -1.90
N ASN A 7 23.48 16.40 -1.59
CA ASN A 7 24.43 16.13 -0.51
C ASN A 7 25.81 16.74 -0.78
N LEU A 8 26.31 16.60 -2.02
CA LEU A 8 27.57 17.20 -2.44
C LEU A 8 27.52 18.74 -2.40
N GLY A 9 26.47 19.35 -2.95
CA GLY A 9 26.31 20.79 -2.96
C GLY A 9 26.03 21.39 -1.57
N GLY A 10 25.35 20.65 -0.70
CA GLY A 10 25.02 21.10 0.65
C GLY A 10 26.12 20.82 1.70
N GLY A 11 27.15 20.05 1.36
CA GLY A 11 28.20 19.64 2.29
C GLY A 11 27.70 18.82 3.50
N ARG A 12 26.50 18.26 3.41
CA ARG A 12 25.88 17.46 4.46
C ARG A 12 24.96 16.38 3.89
N VAL A 13 24.77 15.31 4.64
CA VAL A 13 23.80 14.26 4.28
C VAL A 13 22.38 14.76 4.51
N LEU A 14 21.59 14.84 3.44
CA LEU A 14 20.17 15.09 3.50
C LEU A 14 19.43 13.77 3.59
N VAL A 15 18.87 13.49 4.74
CA VAL A 15 18.10 12.26 4.97
C VAL A 15 16.77 12.39 4.22
N GLN A 16 16.51 11.44 3.33
CA GLN A 16 15.25 11.34 2.57
C GLN A 16 14.10 10.85 3.44
N ASP A 17 12.88 10.92 2.92
CA ASP A 17 11.69 10.59 3.71
C ASP A 17 11.60 9.10 4.05
N LEU A 18 11.97 8.18 3.14
CA LEU A 18 11.97 6.76 3.46
C LEU A 18 12.85 6.42 4.67
N PRO A 19 14.17 6.78 4.67
CA PRO A 19 15.00 6.56 5.86
C PRO A 19 14.50 7.26 7.13
N LYS A 20 13.83 8.41 7.02
CA LYS A 20 13.20 9.06 8.18
C LYS A 20 12.06 8.20 8.76
N ILE A 21 11.25 7.62 7.86
CA ILE A 21 10.17 6.72 8.27
C ILE A 21 10.74 5.45 8.89
N ASP A 22 11.80 4.86 8.31
CA ASP A 22 12.49 3.70 8.88
C ASP A 22 12.94 3.97 10.32
N VAL A 23 13.61 5.11 10.55
CA VAL A 23 14.03 5.53 11.89
C VAL A 23 12.84 5.73 12.83
N ALA A 24 11.75 6.33 12.34
CA ALA A 24 10.56 6.57 13.13
C ALA A 24 9.83 5.28 13.52
N ILE A 25 9.87 4.26 12.67
CA ILE A 25 9.38 2.91 12.98
C ILE A 25 10.27 2.26 14.04
N LEU A 26 11.59 2.24 13.81
CA LEU A 26 12.56 1.57 14.68
C LEU A 26 12.58 2.14 16.10
N ASN A 27 12.48 3.46 16.26
CA ASN A 27 12.48 4.12 17.58
C ASN A 27 11.09 4.31 18.18
N GLY A 28 10.03 3.83 17.49
CA GLY A 28 8.65 3.92 17.92
C GLY A 28 8.04 5.34 17.89
N SER A 29 8.72 6.33 17.28
CA SER A 29 8.17 7.69 17.19
C SER A 29 7.02 7.79 16.20
N LEU A 30 6.95 6.90 15.18
CA LEU A 30 5.80 6.83 14.28
C LEU A 30 4.52 6.52 15.04
N ALA A 31 4.56 5.55 15.95
CA ALA A 31 3.40 5.21 16.79
C ALA A 31 2.96 6.34 17.72
N ARG A 32 3.88 7.25 18.09
CA ARG A 32 3.61 8.42 18.93
C ARG A 32 3.33 9.70 18.13
N ASN A 33 3.29 9.61 16.80
CA ASN A 33 3.00 10.78 15.96
C ASN A 33 1.58 11.30 16.23
N GLU A 34 1.48 12.57 16.64
CA GLU A 34 0.22 13.18 17.06
C GLU A 34 -0.86 13.17 15.97
N LEU A 35 -0.48 13.42 14.72
CA LEU A 35 -1.41 13.42 13.59
C LEU A 35 -1.92 12.01 13.30
N LEU A 36 -1.05 11.00 13.37
CA LEU A 36 -1.46 9.60 13.21
C LEU A 36 -2.40 9.20 14.34
N GLN A 37 -2.08 9.52 15.59
CA GLN A 37 -2.92 9.20 16.74
C GLN A 37 -4.27 9.92 16.68
N ALA A 38 -4.31 11.18 16.27
CA ALA A 38 -5.57 11.90 16.06
C ALA A 38 -6.43 11.26 14.95
N GLY A 39 -5.80 10.82 13.86
CA GLY A 39 -6.48 10.08 12.79
C GLY A 39 -7.07 8.77 13.28
N ILE A 40 -6.29 7.98 14.02
CA ILE A 40 -6.73 6.72 14.62
C ILE A 40 -7.91 6.94 15.57
N ALA A 41 -7.80 7.92 16.47
CA ALA A 41 -8.88 8.25 17.42
C ALA A 41 -10.18 8.65 16.71
N ARG A 42 -10.08 9.41 15.62
CA ARG A 42 -11.22 9.82 14.80
C ARG A 42 -11.91 8.64 14.14
N VAL A 43 -11.14 7.73 13.52
CA VAL A 43 -11.68 6.53 12.88
C VAL A 43 -12.31 5.60 13.92
N LYS A 44 -11.65 5.43 15.07
CA LYS A 44 -12.19 4.64 16.18
C LYS A 44 -13.52 5.18 16.69
N ALA A 45 -13.64 6.50 16.83
CA ALA A 45 -14.87 7.15 17.28
C ALA A 45 -16.02 7.02 16.25
N SER A 46 -15.71 6.97 14.95
CA SER A 46 -16.72 6.78 13.90
C SER A 46 -17.14 5.32 13.71
N GLY A 47 -16.43 4.36 14.28
CA GLY A 47 -16.64 2.93 14.04
C GLY A 47 -16.24 2.48 12.62
N GLY A 48 -15.46 3.28 11.90
CA GLY A 48 -14.99 3.00 10.57
C GLY A 48 -13.75 2.11 10.51
N ALA A 49 -13.15 1.99 9.32
CA ALA A 49 -11.88 1.33 9.11
C ALA A 49 -10.82 2.34 8.65
N PHE A 50 -9.57 2.07 9.00
CA PHE A 50 -8.44 2.84 8.50
C PHE A 50 -7.95 2.24 7.20
N HIS A 51 -7.89 3.04 6.12
CA HIS A 51 -7.43 2.60 4.82
C HIS A 51 -5.97 3.01 4.62
N VAL A 52 -5.11 2.01 4.38
CA VAL A 52 -3.69 2.23 4.10
C VAL A 52 -3.39 1.79 2.68
N MET A 53 -2.78 2.65 1.89
CA MET A 53 -2.49 2.39 0.47
C MET A 53 -1.06 2.75 0.12
N GLY A 54 -0.48 2.01 -0.82
CA GLY A 54 0.86 2.27 -1.32
C GLY A 54 1.37 1.17 -2.23
N LEU A 55 2.57 1.38 -2.77
CA LEU A 55 3.24 0.35 -3.56
C LEU A 55 3.57 -0.87 -2.72
N LEU A 56 3.18 -2.02 -3.22
CA LEU A 56 3.40 -3.33 -2.61
C LEU A 56 4.72 -3.91 -3.12
N SER A 57 5.83 -3.33 -2.68
CA SER A 57 7.18 -3.75 -3.06
C SER A 57 8.23 -3.25 -2.07
N PRO A 58 9.43 -3.85 -2.06
CA PRO A 58 10.60 -3.34 -1.35
C PRO A 58 11.42 -2.33 -2.17
N GLY A 59 10.92 -1.84 -3.31
CA GLY A 59 11.65 -0.99 -4.24
C GLY A 59 12.15 0.33 -3.63
N GLY A 60 11.40 0.90 -2.67
CA GLY A 60 11.86 2.03 -1.89
C GLY A 60 12.03 3.35 -2.65
N VAL A 61 11.42 3.49 -3.84
CA VAL A 61 11.48 4.73 -4.62
C VAL A 61 10.35 5.68 -4.23
N HIS A 62 9.12 5.18 -4.14
CA HIS A 62 7.94 5.97 -3.79
C HIS A 62 7.32 5.54 -2.46
N SER A 63 7.44 4.27 -2.09
CA SER A 63 7.03 3.71 -0.81
C SER A 63 7.79 2.41 -0.53
N HIS A 64 7.58 1.82 0.63
CA HIS A 64 8.13 0.52 1.00
C HIS A 64 7.05 -0.30 1.70
N GLN A 65 6.89 -1.57 1.32
CA GLN A 65 5.83 -2.43 1.87
C GLN A 65 5.92 -2.62 3.39
N ASP A 66 7.13 -2.56 3.98
CA ASP A 66 7.31 -2.69 5.44
C ASP A 66 6.73 -1.49 6.19
N HIS A 67 6.69 -0.30 5.57
CA HIS A 67 6.01 0.87 6.15
C HIS A 67 4.49 0.65 6.23
N LEU A 68 3.90 0.02 5.20
CA LEU A 68 2.49 -0.36 5.19
C LEU A 68 2.19 -1.37 6.30
N VAL A 69 3.04 -2.39 6.47
CA VAL A 69 2.92 -3.38 7.55
C VAL A 69 3.07 -2.72 8.93
N ALA A 70 4.04 -1.82 9.10
CA ALA A 70 4.24 -1.11 10.36
C ALA A 70 3.03 -0.25 10.75
N LEU A 71 2.47 0.50 9.80
CA LEU A 71 1.24 1.27 10.03
C LEU A 71 0.06 0.36 10.38
N ALA A 72 -0.10 -0.75 9.66
CA ALA A 72 -1.15 -1.71 9.94
C ALA A 72 -1.06 -2.27 11.36
N LYS A 73 0.14 -2.61 11.83
CA LYS A 73 0.38 -3.08 13.21
C LYS A 73 0.00 -2.02 14.23
N ILE A 74 0.53 -0.79 14.10
CA ILE A 74 0.26 0.33 15.02
C ILE A 74 -1.25 0.59 15.15
N ILE A 75 -1.98 0.59 14.04
CA ILE A 75 -3.41 0.88 14.03
C ILE A 75 -4.21 -0.30 14.58
N SER A 76 -3.81 -1.53 14.22
CA SER A 76 -4.44 -2.77 14.69
C SER A 76 -4.36 -2.94 16.20
N GLU A 77 -3.23 -2.60 16.82
CA GLU A 77 -2.99 -2.72 18.27
C GLU A 77 -3.99 -1.93 19.12
N VAL A 78 -4.56 -0.86 18.58
CA VAL A 78 -5.58 -0.07 19.29
C VAL A 78 -7.02 -0.49 18.94
N GLY A 79 -7.18 -1.61 18.23
CA GLY A 79 -8.46 -2.24 17.91
C GLY A 79 -9.21 -1.57 16.75
N VAL A 80 -8.56 -0.74 15.92
CA VAL A 80 -9.17 -0.16 14.72
C VAL A 80 -8.98 -1.09 13.53
N PRO A 81 -10.05 -1.44 12.78
CA PRO A 81 -9.93 -2.23 11.57
C PRO A 81 -9.06 -1.55 10.52
N VAL A 82 -8.20 -2.31 9.84
CA VAL A 82 -7.32 -1.79 8.78
C VAL A 82 -7.61 -2.51 7.46
N VAL A 83 -7.78 -1.72 6.42
CA VAL A 83 -7.93 -2.22 5.05
C VAL A 83 -6.73 -1.78 4.22
N LEU A 84 -6.03 -2.75 3.65
CA LEU A 84 -4.86 -2.52 2.82
C LEU A 84 -5.23 -2.45 1.34
N HIS A 85 -4.66 -1.49 0.64
CA HIS A 85 -4.78 -1.33 -0.80
C HIS A 85 -3.38 -1.38 -1.41
N GLY A 86 -3.02 -2.53 -2.00
CA GLY A 86 -1.71 -2.76 -2.58
C GLY A 86 -1.65 -2.31 -4.03
N PHE A 87 -0.71 -1.42 -4.35
CA PHE A 87 -0.41 -1.06 -5.72
C PHE A 87 0.78 -1.87 -6.20
N MET A 88 0.54 -2.74 -7.21
CA MET A 88 1.58 -3.60 -7.77
C MET A 88 2.60 -2.75 -8.53
N ASP A 89 3.88 -2.99 -8.32
CA ASP A 89 4.97 -2.15 -8.81
C ASP A 89 5.38 -2.47 -10.25
N GLY A 90 6.26 -3.42 -10.45
CA GLY A 90 6.72 -3.87 -11.77
C GLY A 90 7.57 -2.85 -12.56
N ARG A 91 7.91 -1.69 -11.98
CA ARG A 91 8.80 -0.66 -12.55
C ARG A 91 10.08 -0.48 -11.76
N ASP A 92 9.93 -0.33 -10.44
CA ASP A 92 11.07 -0.16 -9.52
C ASP A 92 11.55 -1.54 -9.01
N THR A 93 10.80 -2.59 -9.36
CA THR A 93 11.08 -4.01 -9.10
C THR A 93 10.80 -4.84 -10.37
N PRO A 94 11.27 -6.10 -10.45
CA PRO A 94 11.01 -6.97 -11.60
C PRO A 94 9.51 -7.10 -11.90
N PRO A 95 9.12 -7.20 -13.19
CA PRO A 95 7.71 -7.04 -13.61
C PRO A 95 6.73 -8.10 -13.11
N SER A 96 7.21 -9.23 -12.58
CA SER A 96 6.37 -10.35 -12.12
C SER A 96 6.81 -10.85 -10.73
N SER A 97 7.30 -9.95 -9.87
CA SER A 97 7.73 -10.25 -8.50
C SER A 97 6.67 -9.94 -7.43
N GLY A 98 5.59 -9.29 -7.83
CA GLY A 98 4.57 -8.79 -6.91
C GLY A 98 3.83 -9.87 -6.13
N ARG A 99 3.74 -11.09 -6.65
CA ARG A 99 3.13 -12.22 -5.94
C ARG A 99 3.91 -12.55 -4.66
N ASP A 100 5.24 -12.59 -4.74
CA ASP A 100 6.09 -12.87 -3.58
C ASP A 100 6.01 -11.73 -2.55
N PHE A 101 5.92 -10.48 -3.02
CA PHE A 101 5.76 -9.31 -2.15
C PHE A 101 4.41 -9.31 -1.45
N ALA A 102 3.33 -9.64 -2.15
CA ALA A 102 2.00 -9.78 -1.56
C ALA A 102 1.98 -10.90 -0.50
N ALA A 103 2.57 -12.05 -0.80
CA ALA A 103 2.67 -13.17 0.14
C ALA A 103 3.46 -12.78 1.40
N ALA A 104 4.55 -12.01 1.27
CA ALA A 104 5.31 -11.52 2.42
C ALA A 104 4.47 -10.59 3.31
N VAL A 105 3.68 -9.69 2.71
CA VAL A 105 2.78 -8.81 3.47
C VAL A 105 1.64 -9.61 4.09
N GLU A 106 1.01 -10.55 3.38
CA GLU A 106 -0.02 -11.43 3.93
C GLU A 106 0.49 -12.21 5.15
N ALA A 107 1.69 -12.77 5.07
CA ALA A 107 2.32 -13.47 6.20
C ALA A 107 2.58 -12.53 7.39
N ALA A 108 3.01 -11.28 7.13
CA ALA A 108 3.30 -10.31 8.16
C ALA A 108 2.04 -9.79 8.89
N ILE A 109 0.89 -9.76 8.21
CA ILE A 109 -0.39 -9.33 8.78
C ILE A 109 -1.27 -10.48 9.27
N ALA A 110 -0.95 -11.73 8.94
CA ALA A 110 -1.73 -12.91 9.35
C ALA A 110 -2.03 -13.01 10.86
N PRO A 111 -1.13 -12.57 11.77
CA PRO A 111 -1.44 -12.53 13.20
C PRO A 111 -2.42 -11.43 13.62
N LEU A 112 -2.77 -10.50 12.72
CA LEU A 112 -3.58 -9.31 13.02
C LEU A 112 -5.02 -9.54 12.55
N GLU A 113 -5.92 -9.93 13.47
CA GLU A 113 -7.29 -10.34 13.17
C GLU A 113 -8.15 -9.25 12.48
N ASN A 114 -7.81 -7.98 12.68
CA ASN A 114 -8.55 -6.83 12.17
C ASN A 114 -7.87 -6.15 10.97
N VAL A 115 -6.90 -6.80 10.32
CA VAL A 115 -6.20 -6.32 9.13
C VAL A 115 -6.50 -7.23 7.94
N ARG A 116 -6.83 -6.64 6.80
CA ARG A 116 -7.09 -7.40 5.56
C ARG A 116 -6.77 -6.58 4.32
N PHE A 117 -6.54 -7.26 3.21
CA PHE A 117 -6.57 -6.62 1.90
C PHE A 117 -8.01 -6.24 1.50
N GLY A 118 -8.16 -5.03 0.95
CA GLY A 118 -9.39 -4.59 0.29
C GLY A 118 -9.26 -4.63 -1.22
N THR A 119 -8.12 -4.18 -1.75
CA THR A 119 -7.85 -4.20 -3.19
C THR A 119 -6.38 -4.44 -3.49
N VAL A 120 -6.12 -5.00 -4.66
CA VAL A 120 -4.79 -5.01 -5.30
C VAL A 120 -4.95 -4.59 -6.76
N GLY A 121 -3.96 -3.87 -7.31
CA GLY A 121 -4.00 -3.44 -8.70
C GLY A 121 -2.73 -2.76 -9.13
N GLY A 122 -2.44 -2.72 -10.42
CA GLY A 122 -1.21 -2.16 -10.95
C GLY A 122 -1.11 -0.65 -10.76
N ARG A 123 0.11 -0.17 -10.52
CA ARG A 123 0.41 1.26 -10.39
C ARG A 123 0.06 2.08 -11.64
N PHE A 124 -0.03 1.45 -12.80
CA PHE A 124 -0.48 2.08 -14.03
C PHE A 124 -1.85 2.76 -13.89
N TYR A 125 -2.73 2.20 -13.06
CA TYR A 125 -4.06 2.73 -12.78
C TYR A 125 -4.07 3.65 -11.55
N ALA A 126 -3.46 3.21 -10.46
CA ALA A 126 -3.54 3.90 -9.16
C ALA A 126 -2.61 5.10 -9.04
N MET A 127 -1.54 5.13 -9.84
CA MET A 127 -0.50 6.17 -9.77
C MET A 127 -0.33 6.90 -11.11
N ASP A 128 -1.42 7.02 -11.89
CA ASP A 128 -1.39 7.78 -13.14
C ASP A 128 -1.04 9.24 -12.87
N ARG A 129 -0.14 9.81 -13.68
CA ARG A 129 0.29 11.21 -13.65
C ARG A 129 0.20 11.91 -15.01
N ASP A 130 -0.50 11.24 -15.94
CA ASP A 130 -0.67 11.72 -17.31
C ASP A 130 -2.10 12.25 -17.56
N THR A 131 -2.85 12.49 -16.47
CA THR A 131 -4.25 12.94 -16.52
C THR A 131 -5.17 11.99 -17.29
N ARG A 132 -4.86 10.69 -17.25
CA ARG A 132 -5.66 9.63 -17.87
C ARG A 132 -6.75 9.18 -16.91
N TRP A 133 -7.85 9.92 -16.92
CA TRP A 133 -8.98 9.70 -16.01
C TRP A 133 -9.62 8.32 -16.18
N ASP A 134 -9.57 7.76 -17.39
CA ASP A 134 -9.99 6.38 -17.69
C ASP A 134 -9.20 5.31 -16.92
N ARG A 135 -7.96 5.58 -16.56
CA ARG A 135 -7.13 4.72 -15.69
C ARG A 135 -7.46 4.96 -14.22
N VAL A 136 -7.44 6.21 -13.80
CA VAL A 136 -7.71 6.63 -12.42
C VAL A 136 -9.07 6.11 -11.96
N GLU A 137 -10.10 6.20 -12.82
CA GLU A 137 -11.45 5.75 -12.54
C GLU A 137 -11.50 4.27 -12.15
N LYS A 138 -10.72 3.40 -12.79
CA LYS A 138 -10.68 1.97 -12.44
C LYS A 138 -10.14 1.73 -11.04
N ALA A 139 -9.05 2.41 -10.67
CA ALA A 139 -8.51 2.32 -9.32
C ALA A 139 -9.49 2.91 -8.29
N TYR A 140 -10.05 4.06 -8.58
CA TYR A 140 -11.05 4.72 -7.72
C TYR A 140 -12.29 3.84 -7.51
N ALA A 141 -12.82 3.24 -8.57
CA ALA A 141 -13.97 2.34 -8.49
C ALA A 141 -13.70 1.16 -7.55
N ALA A 142 -12.53 0.53 -7.67
CA ALA A 142 -12.15 -0.58 -6.80
C ALA A 142 -12.01 -0.14 -5.35
N LEU A 143 -11.29 0.96 -5.08
CA LEU A 143 -11.04 1.44 -3.73
C LEU A 143 -12.32 1.97 -3.06
N VAL A 144 -13.04 2.84 -3.74
CA VAL A 144 -14.12 3.63 -3.12
C VAL A 144 -15.47 2.92 -3.22
N ARG A 145 -15.76 2.31 -4.37
CA ARG A 145 -17.07 1.68 -4.60
C ARG A 145 -17.06 0.15 -4.44
N GLY A 146 -15.87 -0.47 -4.28
CA GLY A 146 -15.76 -1.92 -4.25
C GLY A 146 -16.12 -2.59 -5.58
N GLU A 147 -15.95 -1.86 -6.68
CA GLU A 147 -16.24 -2.30 -8.04
C GLU A 147 -14.95 -2.67 -8.77
N GLY A 148 -14.95 -3.76 -9.54
CA GLY A 148 -13.80 -4.24 -10.29
C GLY A 148 -13.76 -5.76 -10.33
N GLU A 149 -12.66 -6.31 -10.81
CA GLU A 149 -12.41 -7.75 -10.77
C GLU A 149 -12.55 -8.28 -9.34
N LYS A 150 -13.08 -9.48 -9.17
CA LYS A 150 -13.29 -10.09 -7.84
C LYS A 150 -12.36 -11.27 -7.65
N ALA A 151 -11.67 -11.30 -6.53
CA ALA A 151 -10.84 -12.42 -6.15
C ALA A 151 -10.98 -12.75 -4.66
N ALA A 152 -10.80 -14.01 -4.30
CA ALA A 152 -10.89 -14.42 -2.89
C ALA A 152 -9.72 -13.90 -2.06
N THR A 153 -8.51 -13.87 -2.64
CA THR A 153 -7.26 -13.44 -2.00
C THR A 153 -6.44 -12.56 -2.95
N ALA A 154 -5.49 -11.81 -2.42
CA ALA A 154 -4.54 -11.05 -3.24
C ALA A 154 -3.72 -11.99 -4.13
N ASP A 155 -3.26 -13.12 -3.61
CA ASP A 155 -2.55 -14.14 -4.37
C ASP A 155 -3.35 -14.64 -5.58
N ALA A 156 -4.63 -14.95 -5.39
CA ALA A 156 -5.51 -15.41 -6.48
C ALA A 156 -5.68 -14.34 -7.58
N ALA A 157 -5.82 -13.07 -7.19
CA ALA A 157 -5.93 -11.97 -8.15
C ALA A 157 -4.65 -11.81 -8.98
N ILE A 158 -3.48 -11.84 -8.33
CA ILE A 158 -2.18 -11.70 -8.99
C ILE A 158 -1.91 -12.90 -9.91
N ALA A 159 -2.19 -14.12 -9.43
CA ALA A 159 -2.03 -15.33 -10.22
C ALA A 159 -2.89 -15.31 -11.48
N ALA A 160 -4.14 -14.86 -11.40
CA ALA A 160 -5.03 -14.72 -12.55
C ALA A 160 -4.50 -13.68 -13.55
N SER A 161 -3.97 -12.55 -13.08
CA SER A 161 -3.34 -11.54 -13.92
C SER A 161 -2.15 -12.11 -14.70
N TYR A 162 -1.25 -12.84 -14.01
CA TYR A 162 -0.10 -13.47 -14.66
C TYR A 162 -0.49 -14.56 -15.65
N ALA A 163 -1.52 -15.35 -15.33
CA ALA A 163 -2.06 -16.35 -16.28
C ALA A 163 -2.63 -15.71 -17.55
N ALA A 164 -3.12 -14.48 -17.47
CA ALA A 164 -3.57 -13.68 -18.61
C ALA A 164 -2.41 -12.95 -19.34
N GLY A 165 -1.15 -13.16 -18.94
CA GLY A 165 0.02 -12.48 -19.50
C GLY A 165 0.18 -11.02 -19.07
N VAL A 166 -0.53 -10.58 -18.03
CA VAL A 166 -0.48 -9.20 -17.52
C VAL A 166 0.41 -9.15 -16.28
N THR A 167 1.45 -8.33 -16.35
CA THR A 167 2.44 -8.14 -15.27
C THR A 167 1.99 -7.13 -14.22
N ASP A 168 2.74 -7.00 -13.14
CA ASP A 168 2.44 -6.20 -11.95
C ASP A 168 1.94 -4.79 -12.28
N GLU A 169 2.71 -4.04 -13.07
CA GLU A 169 2.40 -2.64 -13.39
C GLU A 169 1.01 -2.46 -13.99
N PHE A 170 0.60 -3.40 -14.85
CA PHE A 170 -0.62 -3.29 -15.67
C PHE A 170 -1.78 -4.12 -15.15
N MET A 171 -1.64 -4.75 -13.98
CA MET A 171 -2.70 -5.52 -13.35
C MET A 171 -3.95 -4.67 -13.16
N LEU A 172 -5.10 -5.13 -13.68
CA LEU A 172 -6.39 -4.47 -13.43
C LEU A 172 -6.71 -4.46 -11.93
N PRO A 173 -7.27 -3.36 -11.40
CA PRO A 173 -7.67 -3.31 -10.00
C PRO A 173 -8.68 -4.39 -9.64
N ALA A 174 -8.32 -5.21 -8.65
CA ALA A 174 -9.14 -6.29 -8.12
C ALA A 174 -9.57 -6.01 -6.69
N VAL A 175 -10.82 -6.35 -6.39
CA VAL A 175 -11.44 -6.27 -5.06
C VAL A 175 -11.30 -7.62 -4.38
N ILE A 176 -10.80 -7.64 -3.15
CA ILE A 176 -10.45 -8.85 -2.43
C ILE A 176 -11.54 -9.23 -1.42
N GLY A 177 -11.95 -10.50 -1.48
CA GLY A 177 -12.97 -11.04 -0.59
C GLY A 177 -14.30 -10.28 -0.69
N SER A 178 -14.83 -9.93 0.46
CA SER A 178 -16.10 -9.21 0.59
C SER A 178 -15.93 -7.69 0.81
N TYR A 179 -14.82 -7.11 0.37
CA TYR A 179 -14.60 -5.67 0.55
C TYR A 179 -15.67 -4.84 -0.18
N PRO A 180 -16.45 -3.99 0.53
CA PRO A 180 -17.62 -3.33 -0.03
C PRO A 180 -17.34 -1.94 -0.61
N GLY A 181 -16.10 -1.49 -0.59
CA GLY A 181 -15.71 -0.10 -0.83
C GLY A 181 -15.54 0.70 0.47
N MET A 182 -15.09 1.95 0.33
CA MET A 182 -15.00 2.90 1.45
C MET A 182 -16.41 3.39 1.80
N LYS A 183 -16.73 3.41 3.08
CA LYS A 183 -18.00 3.93 3.61
C LYS A 183 -17.74 5.13 4.51
#